data_f32868624d14a124a9d19cbea4736f8f
#
_entry.id   f32868624d14a124a9d19cbea4736f8f
#
_cell.length_a   1.000
_cell.length_b   1.000
_cell.length_c   1.000
_cell.angle_alpha   90.00
_cell.angle_beta   90.00
_cell.angle_gamma   90.00
#
_symmetry.space_group_name_H-M   'P 1'
#
loop_
_entity.id
_entity.type
_entity.pdbx_description
1 polymer ?
#
loop_
_entity_poly.entity_id
_entity_poly.type
_entity_poly.pdbx_seq_one_letter_code
_entity_poly.pdbx_strand_id
1 'polypeptide(L)'
;GDIGKALTVDYGMAYQLDKIEYYPRDDAGNGTVTQMEIATSIDGIHWSEGQVYTFARDNTTKTVEMDGVTARYVRFIPRASVGNFFSASEILVYKVDGTNGSIVGDVNHSGSLDENDLTFYENYIGLIPSDSDFEYIKDSGGDIDGNDIIDAYDLSYVATQLNGGISNPADGVDGKIMLVPDKTDIKAGDTVNISIFGIGLKNVN
;
A
#
# COMPACT_ATOMS: atom_id res chain seq x y z
N GLY A 1 -5.67 16.91 23.62
CA GLY A 1 -6.51 16.58 22.49
C GLY A 1 -5.79 15.67 21.50
N ASP A 2 -6.52 15.17 20.52
CA ASP A 2 -6.04 14.15 19.58
C ASP A 2 -5.91 14.69 18.14
N ILE A 3 -6.19 15.97 17.95
CA ILE A 3 -6.03 16.62 16.65
C ILE A 3 -4.60 16.48 16.17
N GLY A 4 -4.43 15.99 14.94
CA GLY A 4 -3.14 15.73 14.31
C GLY A 4 -2.45 14.44 14.74
N LYS A 5 -2.98 13.70 15.73
CA LYS A 5 -2.48 12.37 16.07
C LYS A 5 -3.07 11.33 15.14
N ALA A 6 -2.24 10.43 14.65
CA ALA A 6 -2.66 9.38 13.75
C ALA A 6 -3.11 8.12 14.51
N LEU A 7 -4.24 7.55 14.12
CA LEU A 7 -4.55 6.14 14.31
C LEU A 7 -4.11 5.43 13.04
N THR A 8 -3.20 4.47 13.16
CA THR A 8 -2.74 3.64 12.03
C THR A 8 -3.24 2.21 12.23
N VAL A 9 -3.85 1.66 11.20
CA VAL A 9 -4.32 0.27 11.18
C VAL A 9 -3.52 -0.49 10.15
N ASP A 10 -2.99 -1.66 10.54
CA ASP A 10 -2.34 -2.63 9.67
C ASP A 10 -3.31 -3.79 9.42
N TYR A 11 -3.65 -4.04 8.17
CA TYR A 11 -4.54 -5.12 7.74
C TYR A 11 -3.81 -6.44 7.47
N GLY A 12 -2.50 -6.48 7.75
CA GLY A 12 -1.66 -7.67 7.59
C GLY A 12 -1.16 -7.88 6.16
N MET A 13 -1.96 -7.55 5.16
CA MET A 13 -1.60 -7.57 3.74
C MET A 13 -2.31 -6.44 3.01
N ALA A 14 -1.88 -6.14 1.79
CA ALA A 14 -2.51 -5.10 1.00
C ALA A 14 -3.80 -5.61 0.34
N TYR A 15 -4.79 -4.73 0.24
CA TYR A 15 -6.10 -4.97 -0.38
C TYR A 15 -6.48 -3.78 -1.25
N GLN A 16 -7.24 -4.03 -2.30
CA GLN A 16 -7.96 -2.96 -3.01
C GLN A 16 -9.13 -2.52 -2.14
N LEU A 17 -9.10 -1.27 -1.71
CA LEU A 17 -10.09 -0.70 -0.80
C LEU A 17 -11.24 -0.09 -1.60
N ASP A 18 -12.48 -0.49 -1.26
CA ASP A 18 -13.71 0.04 -1.85
C ASP A 18 -14.11 1.36 -1.15
N LYS A 19 -14.34 1.27 0.14
CA LYS A 19 -14.78 2.40 0.96
C LYS A 19 -14.35 2.27 2.42
N ILE A 20 -14.41 3.40 3.11
CA ILE A 20 -14.27 3.50 4.56
C ILE A 20 -15.56 4.08 5.14
N GLU A 21 -16.05 3.48 6.22
CA GLU A 21 -17.19 4.00 6.97
C GLU A 21 -16.73 4.37 8.39
N TYR A 22 -16.90 5.64 8.75
CA TYR A 22 -16.71 6.15 10.08
C TYR A 22 -18.08 6.30 10.76
N TYR A 23 -18.25 5.65 11.90
CA TYR A 23 -19.45 5.70 12.74
C TYR A 23 -19.16 6.63 13.92
N PRO A 24 -19.73 7.84 13.95
CA PRO A 24 -19.64 8.73 15.10
C PRO A 24 -20.35 8.12 16.31
N ARG A 25 -20.12 8.71 17.48
CA ARG A 25 -20.91 8.43 18.67
C ARG A 25 -22.37 8.85 18.48
N ASP A 26 -23.29 8.13 19.12
CA ASP A 26 -24.72 8.37 19.01
C ASP A 26 -25.16 9.80 19.41
N ASP A 27 -24.43 10.41 20.37
CA ASP A 27 -24.70 11.75 20.87
C ASP A 27 -24.09 12.87 20.02
N ALA A 28 -23.34 12.55 18.97
CA ALA A 28 -22.53 13.49 18.20
C ALA A 28 -21.73 14.45 19.10
N GLY A 29 -21.30 13.96 20.25
CA GLY A 29 -20.62 14.71 21.30
C GLY A 29 -19.12 14.81 21.14
N ASN A 30 -18.41 14.90 22.25
CA ASN A 30 -16.95 15.02 22.25
C ASN A 30 -16.28 13.90 21.47
N GLY A 31 -15.35 14.27 20.59
CA GLY A 31 -14.59 13.36 19.75
C GLY A 31 -15.24 13.07 18.39
N THR A 32 -16.47 13.55 18.12
CA THR A 32 -17.06 13.45 16.78
C THR A 32 -16.20 14.23 15.80
N VAL A 33 -15.67 13.51 14.81
CA VAL A 33 -14.75 14.10 13.82
C VAL A 33 -15.55 14.84 12.75
N THR A 34 -15.14 16.08 12.47
CA THR A 34 -15.71 16.92 11.41
C THR A 34 -14.76 17.13 10.24
N GLN A 35 -13.45 16.87 10.45
CA GLN A 35 -12.48 16.75 9.36
C GLN A 35 -11.52 15.60 9.68
N MET A 36 -11.42 14.65 8.75
CA MET A 36 -10.53 13.50 8.81
C MET A 36 -9.59 13.52 7.61
N GLU A 37 -8.30 13.46 7.87
CA GLU A 37 -7.35 13.15 6.82
C GLU A 37 -7.11 11.64 6.81
N ILE A 38 -7.13 11.07 5.62
CA ILE A 38 -6.87 9.64 5.39
C ILE A 38 -5.66 9.55 4.47
N ALA A 39 -4.68 8.75 4.87
CA ALA A 39 -3.51 8.39 4.08
C ALA A 39 -3.36 6.87 4.07
N THR A 40 -2.85 6.34 2.97
CA THR A 40 -2.66 4.91 2.75
C THR A 40 -1.20 4.58 2.54
N SER A 41 -0.82 3.34 2.80
CA SER A 41 0.52 2.83 2.55
C SER A 41 0.48 1.33 2.31
N ILE A 42 1.42 0.83 1.53
CA ILE A 42 1.64 -0.60 1.31
C ILE A 42 2.66 -1.14 2.31
N ASP A 43 3.70 -0.37 2.62
CA ASP A 43 4.85 -0.79 3.42
C ASP A 43 4.89 -0.20 4.85
N GLY A 44 4.00 0.77 5.16
CA GLY A 44 3.97 1.48 6.44
C GLY A 44 5.05 2.56 6.60
N ILE A 45 5.90 2.74 5.59
CA ILE A 45 7.01 3.70 5.55
C ILE A 45 6.70 4.85 4.60
N HIS A 46 6.34 4.52 3.36
CA HIS A 46 5.94 5.48 2.33
C HIS A 46 4.42 5.63 2.35
N TRP A 47 3.95 6.86 2.50
CA TRP A 47 2.53 7.17 2.63
C TRP A 47 2.06 8.01 1.46
N SER A 48 0.84 7.74 1.01
CA SER A 48 0.18 8.61 0.04
C SER A 48 0.06 10.04 0.59
N GLU A 49 -0.13 11.02 -0.29
CA GLU A 49 -0.58 12.33 0.14
C GLU A 49 -1.95 12.19 0.84
N GLY A 50 -2.03 12.68 2.08
CA GLY A 50 -3.25 12.56 2.87
C GLY A 50 -4.38 13.41 2.29
N GLN A 51 -5.54 12.79 2.09
CA GLN A 51 -6.74 13.50 1.63
C GLN A 51 -7.63 13.87 2.81
N VAL A 52 -8.09 15.12 2.87
CA VAL A 52 -8.93 15.62 3.96
C VAL A 52 -10.40 15.58 3.54
N TYR A 53 -11.20 14.86 4.33
CA TYR A 53 -12.65 14.75 4.19
C TYR A 53 -13.35 15.57 5.26
N THR A 54 -14.41 16.28 4.89
CA THR A 54 -15.21 17.10 5.79
C THR A 54 -16.57 16.45 6.03
N PHE A 55 -16.96 16.30 7.28
CA PHE A 55 -18.17 15.63 7.71
C PHE A 55 -19.12 16.59 8.45
N ALA A 56 -20.43 16.36 8.29
CA ALA A 56 -21.42 17.00 9.13
C ALA A 56 -21.26 16.52 10.60
N ARG A 57 -21.50 17.43 11.54
CA ARG A 57 -21.55 17.08 12.95
C ARG A 57 -22.92 16.49 13.29
N ASP A 58 -23.05 15.21 13.10
CA ASP A 58 -24.22 14.40 13.49
C ASP A 58 -23.77 12.96 13.72
N ASN A 59 -24.69 12.07 14.08
CA ASN A 59 -24.43 10.66 14.35
C ASN A 59 -24.62 9.76 13.14
N THR A 60 -24.82 10.31 11.95
CA THR A 60 -24.93 9.49 10.73
C THR A 60 -23.56 8.95 10.31
N THR A 61 -23.57 7.78 9.69
CA THR A 61 -22.37 7.16 9.12
C THR A 61 -21.75 8.08 8.05
N LYS A 62 -20.44 8.19 8.07
CA LYS A 62 -19.65 8.95 7.09
C LYS A 62 -18.93 7.97 6.19
N THR A 63 -19.27 8.00 4.91
CA THR A 63 -18.64 7.13 3.91
C THR A 63 -17.61 7.92 3.12
N VAL A 64 -16.47 7.29 2.90
CA VAL A 64 -15.39 7.79 2.04
C VAL A 64 -15.10 6.70 1.02
N GLU A 65 -15.32 7.02 -0.26
CA GLU A 65 -14.97 6.13 -1.37
C GLU A 65 -13.45 6.10 -1.53
N MET A 66 -12.90 4.90 -1.74
CA MET A 66 -11.47 4.66 -1.88
C MET A 66 -11.06 4.29 -3.30
N ASP A 67 -12.04 4.12 -4.20
CA ASP A 67 -11.87 3.93 -5.65
C ASP A 67 -10.86 2.82 -6.03
N GLY A 68 -10.80 1.75 -5.23
CA GLY A 68 -9.91 0.63 -5.47
C GLY A 68 -8.44 0.86 -5.11
N VAL A 69 -8.13 1.91 -4.32
CA VAL A 69 -6.74 2.16 -3.90
C VAL A 69 -6.17 0.94 -3.16
N THR A 70 -4.97 0.53 -3.55
CA THR A 70 -4.27 -0.59 -2.91
C THR A 70 -3.57 -0.13 -1.64
N ALA A 71 -3.87 -0.77 -0.50
CA ALA A 71 -3.25 -0.44 0.77
C ALA A 71 -3.23 -1.62 1.76
N ARG A 72 -2.15 -1.76 2.50
CA ARG A 72 -2.05 -2.58 3.72
C ARG A 72 -2.31 -1.76 4.97
N TYR A 73 -1.86 -0.51 4.97
CA TYR A 73 -1.97 0.39 6.11
C TYR A 73 -2.90 1.54 5.76
N VAL A 74 -3.79 1.89 6.68
CA VAL A 74 -4.61 3.09 6.58
C VAL A 74 -4.37 3.95 7.82
N ARG A 75 -4.15 5.23 7.62
CA ARG A 75 -3.92 6.20 8.67
C ARG A 75 -5.05 7.20 8.72
N PHE A 76 -5.65 7.33 9.89
CA PHE A 76 -6.72 8.27 10.20
C PHE A 76 -6.19 9.38 11.08
N ILE A 77 -6.24 10.62 10.62
CA ILE A 77 -5.71 11.79 11.33
C ILE A 77 -6.83 12.80 11.48
N PRO A 78 -7.41 13.00 12.69
CA PRO A 78 -8.42 14.02 12.88
C PRO A 78 -7.80 15.40 12.70
N ARG A 79 -8.36 16.21 11.79
CA ARG A 79 -7.97 17.59 11.54
C ARG A 79 -8.89 18.57 12.24
N ALA A 80 -10.17 18.20 12.44
CA ALA A 80 -11.11 18.89 13.30
C ALA A 80 -12.10 17.92 13.95
N SER A 81 -12.46 18.17 15.19
CA SER A 81 -13.44 17.38 15.93
C SER A 81 -14.07 18.18 17.08
N VAL A 82 -15.18 17.68 17.61
CA VAL A 82 -15.82 18.26 18.78
C VAL A 82 -14.92 18.06 20.01
N GLY A 83 -14.55 19.12 20.68
CA GLY A 83 -13.70 19.07 21.87
C GLY A 83 -12.25 18.69 21.64
N ASN A 84 -11.80 18.63 20.39
CA ASN A 84 -10.43 18.27 20.00
C ASN A 84 -9.99 16.85 20.40
N PHE A 85 -10.94 15.92 20.57
CA PHE A 85 -10.67 14.51 20.78
C PHE A 85 -10.96 13.70 19.52
N PHE A 86 -10.50 12.47 19.48
CA PHE A 86 -10.87 11.51 18.44
C PHE A 86 -11.66 10.36 19.04
N SER A 87 -12.90 10.19 18.60
CA SER A 87 -13.70 9.03 18.95
C SER A 87 -14.48 8.52 17.75
N ALA A 88 -14.70 7.22 17.74
CA ALA A 88 -15.57 6.51 16.83
C ALA A 88 -16.34 5.46 17.65
N SER A 89 -17.58 5.18 17.29
CA SER A 89 -18.21 3.93 17.70
C SER A 89 -17.57 2.78 16.94
N GLU A 90 -17.28 3.00 15.66
CA GLU A 90 -16.62 2.04 14.79
C GLU A 90 -15.97 2.74 13.59
N ILE A 91 -14.95 2.09 13.02
CA ILE A 91 -14.40 2.42 11.71
C ILE A 91 -14.29 1.11 10.93
N LEU A 92 -15.03 1.01 9.83
CA LEU A 92 -15.01 -0.14 8.94
C LEU A 92 -14.30 0.24 7.64
N VAL A 93 -13.46 -0.67 7.17
CA VAL A 93 -12.79 -0.55 5.87
C VAL A 93 -13.21 -1.74 5.04
N TYR A 94 -13.75 -1.46 3.88
CA TYR A 94 -14.24 -2.46 2.95
C TYR A 94 -13.27 -2.61 1.80
N LYS A 95 -13.05 -3.84 1.41
CA LYS A 95 -12.37 -4.15 0.15
C LYS A 95 -13.37 -4.20 -1.00
N VAL A 96 -12.88 -4.04 -2.21
CA VAL A 96 -13.70 -4.18 -3.43
C VAL A 96 -14.35 -5.56 -3.47
N ASP A 97 -15.70 -5.59 -3.58
CA ASP A 97 -16.46 -6.83 -3.71
C ASP A 97 -16.38 -7.35 -5.16
N GLY A 98 -16.19 -8.66 -5.32
CA GLY A 98 -16.23 -9.32 -6.64
C GLY A 98 -14.88 -9.79 -7.15
N THR A 99 -13.80 -9.31 -6.60
CA THR A 99 -12.57 -10.08 -6.53
C THR A 99 -12.74 -11.06 -5.36
N ASN A 100 -12.72 -12.35 -5.57
CA ASN A 100 -12.34 -13.31 -4.53
C ASN A 100 -11.03 -12.80 -3.95
N GLY A 101 -11.09 -12.02 -2.83
CA GLY A 101 -10.07 -11.11 -2.37
C GLY A 101 -8.93 -11.06 -3.35
N SER A 102 -8.85 -10.04 -4.21
CA SER A 102 -7.68 -9.89 -5.05
C SER A 102 -6.54 -9.75 -4.07
N ILE A 103 -5.89 -10.85 -3.80
CA ILE A 103 -4.71 -10.85 -2.95
C ILE A 103 -3.72 -10.06 -3.77
N VAL A 104 -3.32 -8.88 -3.26
CA VAL A 104 -2.37 -8.04 -3.99
C VAL A 104 -1.14 -8.86 -4.31
N GLY A 105 -0.81 -8.91 -5.60
CA GLY A 105 0.26 -9.77 -6.10
C GLY A 105 -0.15 -11.19 -6.52
N ASP A 106 -1.41 -11.62 -6.29
CA ASP A 106 -1.97 -12.85 -6.88
C ASP A 106 -2.36 -12.58 -8.33
N VAL A 107 -1.35 -12.41 -9.17
CA VAL A 107 -1.50 -12.01 -10.57
C VAL A 107 -1.99 -13.13 -11.46
N ASN A 108 -1.92 -14.38 -11.02
CA ASN A 108 -2.43 -15.54 -11.72
C ASN A 108 -3.88 -15.89 -11.30
N HIS A 109 -4.47 -15.12 -10.35
CA HIS A 109 -5.83 -15.30 -9.85
C HIS A 109 -6.11 -16.70 -9.26
N SER A 110 -5.10 -17.35 -8.69
CA SER A 110 -5.24 -18.68 -8.06
C SER A 110 -6.05 -18.63 -6.75
N GLY A 111 -6.21 -17.44 -6.16
CA GLY A 111 -6.82 -17.22 -4.86
C GLY A 111 -5.85 -17.38 -3.69
N SER A 112 -4.56 -17.50 -3.98
CA SER A 112 -3.46 -17.54 -3.02
C SER A 112 -2.26 -16.79 -3.55
N LEU A 113 -1.56 -16.08 -2.67
CA LEU A 113 -0.26 -15.52 -3.00
C LEU A 113 0.79 -16.62 -2.78
N ASP A 114 1.45 -17.08 -3.85
CA ASP A 114 2.44 -18.14 -3.78
C ASP A 114 3.60 -17.96 -4.80
N GLU A 115 4.52 -18.93 -4.87
CA GLU A 115 5.68 -18.84 -5.76
C GLU A 115 5.32 -18.82 -7.25
N ASN A 116 4.09 -19.27 -7.62
CA ASN A 116 3.65 -19.18 -9.01
C ASN A 116 3.40 -17.74 -9.43
N ASP A 117 3.02 -16.84 -8.49
CA ASP A 117 2.89 -15.42 -8.76
C ASP A 117 4.24 -14.78 -9.06
N LEU A 118 5.30 -15.13 -8.32
CA LEU A 118 6.66 -14.68 -8.66
C LEU A 118 7.06 -15.08 -10.07
N THR A 119 6.83 -16.36 -10.41
CA THR A 119 7.13 -16.87 -11.76
C THR A 119 6.31 -16.14 -12.83
N PHE A 120 5.08 -15.75 -12.50
CA PHE A 120 4.25 -14.99 -13.40
C PHE A 120 4.81 -13.59 -13.63
N TYR A 121 5.20 -12.87 -12.57
CA TYR A 121 5.83 -11.55 -12.66
C TYR A 121 7.11 -11.55 -13.50
N GLU A 122 7.94 -12.60 -13.42
CA GLU A 122 9.19 -12.69 -14.19
C GLU A 122 8.98 -12.53 -15.71
N ASN A 123 7.79 -12.90 -16.21
CA ASN A 123 7.46 -12.79 -17.63
C ASN A 123 6.96 -11.39 -18.03
N TYR A 124 6.61 -10.55 -17.06
CA TYR A 124 5.95 -9.26 -17.30
C TYR A 124 6.73 -8.05 -16.75
N ILE A 125 7.91 -8.28 -16.18
CA ILE A 125 8.78 -7.19 -15.71
C ILE A 125 9.16 -6.29 -16.88
N GLY A 126 8.98 -4.99 -16.70
CA GLY A 126 9.26 -3.96 -17.67
C GLY A 126 8.06 -3.52 -18.49
N LEU A 127 6.87 -4.08 -18.27
CA LEU A 127 5.65 -3.62 -18.94
C LEU A 127 5.30 -2.20 -18.50
N ILE A 128 4.86 -1.42 -19.47
CA ILE A 128 4.38 -0.04 -19.33
C ILE A 128 3.03 0.10 -20.04
N PRO A 129 2.25 1.20 -19.82
CA PRO A 129 0.89 1.36 -20.37
C PRO A 129 0.74 1.20 -21.89
N SER A 130 1.83 1.30 -22.65
CA SER A 130 1.79 1.08 -24.10
C SER A 130 1.84 -0.40 -24.51
N ASP A 131 2.11 -1.30 -23.59
CA ASP A 131 2.22 -2.73 -23.86
C ASP A 131 0.84 -3.42 -23.74
N SER A 132 0.60 -4.40 -24.62
CA SER A 132 -0.74 -5.02 -24.75
C SER A 132 -1.20 -5.75 -23.49
N ASP A 133 -0.28 -6.24 -22.69
CA ASP A 133 -0.58 -7.05 -21.52
C ASP A 133 -0.56 -6.23 -20.21
N PHE A 134 -0.18 -4.93 -20.29
CA PHE A 134 -0.05 -4.07 -19.12
C PHE A 134 -1.38 -3.96 -18.33
N GLU A 135 -2.47 -3.60 -19.01
CA GLU A 135 -3.78 -3.45 -18.36
C GLU A 135 -4.24 -4.76 -17.70
N TYR A 136 -3.99 -5.91 -18.33
CA TYR A 136 -4.32 -7.20 -17.75
C TYR A 136 -3.57 -7.45 -16.44
N ILE A 137 -2.27 -7.16 -16.40
CA ILE A 137 -1.45 -7.32 -15.20
C ILE A 137 -1.82 -6.29 -14.13
N LYS A 138 -2.08 -5.05 -14.54
CA LYS A 138 -2.53 -3.98 -13.65
C LYS A 138 -3.88 -4.32 -13.00
N ASP A 139 -4.86 -4.74 -13.80
CA ASP A 139 -6.19 -5.17 -13.31
C ASP A 139 -6.10 -6.39 -12.38
N SER A 140 -5.07 -7.21 -12.56
CA SER A 140 -4.74 -8.32 -11.66
C SER A 140 -4.08 -7.88 -10.35
N GLY A 141 -3.86 -6.57 -10.15
CA GLY A 141 -3.17 -6.02 -8.97
C GLY A 141 -1.65 -6.19 -9.05
N GLY A 142 -1.11 -6.26 -10.26
CA GLY A 142 0.32 -6.44 -10.50
C GLY A 142 1.15 -5.16 -10.41
N ASP A 143 0.56 -4.01 -10.70
CA ASP A 143 1.14 -2.69 -10.44
C ASP A 143 0.83 -2.30 -8.99
N ILE A 144 1.66 -2.74 -8.08
CA ILE A 144 1.38 -2.70 -6.64
C ILE A 144 1.52 -1.29 -6.08
N ASP A 145 2.49 -0.51 -6.57
CA ASP A 145 2.71 0.86 -6.11
C ASP A 145 1.99 1.92 -6.96
N GLY A 146 1.34 1.50 -8.06
CA GLY A 146 0.55 2.37 -8.92
C GLY A 146 1.38 3.35 -9.75
N ASN A 147 2.64 2.99 -10.05
CA ASN A 147 3.55 3.86 -10.82
C ASN A 147 3.43 3.69 -12.34
N ASP A 148 2.49 2.84 -12.80
CA ASP A 148 2.28 2.48 -14.20
C ASP A 148 3.48 1.77 -14.85
N ILE A 149 4.23 1.01 -14.07
CA ILE A 149 5.33 0.15 -14.54
C ILE A 149 5.29 -1.13 -13.73
N ILE A 150 5.31 -2.29 -14.39
CA ILE A 150 5.52 -3.55 -13.68
C ILE A 150 7.02 -3.74 -13.51
N ASP A 151 7.52 -3.54 -12.30
CA ASP A 151 8.96 -3.52 -12.07
C ASP A 151 9.44 -4.36 -10.87
N ALA A 152 10.69 -4.18 -10.50
CA ALA A 152 11.30 -4.92 -9.41
C ALA A 152 10.67 -4.60 -8.03
N TYR A 153 9.99 -3.45 -7.89
CA TYR A 153 9.28 -3.13 -6.65
C TYR A 153 8.09 -4.07 -6.47
N ASP A 154 7.27 -4.24 -7.51
CA ASP A 154 6.09 -5.12 -7.49
C ASP A 154 6.50 -6.57 -7.17
N LEU A 155 7.52 -7.06 -7.89
CA LEU A 155 8.06 -8.39 -7.66
C LEU A 155 8.61 -8.54 -6.23
N SER A 156 9.31 -7.54 -5.72
CA SER A 156 9.91 -7.59 -4.37
C SER A 156 8.84 -7.58 -3.27
N TYR A 157 7.72 -6.91 -3.51
CA TYR A 157 6.58 -6.94 -2.59
C TYR A 157 6.06 -8.37 -2.43
N VAL A 158 5.77 -9.06 -3.55
CA VAL A 158 5.31 -10.47 -3.54
C VAL A 158 6.31 -11.36 -2.84
N ALA A 159 7.58 -11.29 -3.23
CA ALA A 159 8.65 -12.08 -2.61
C ALA A 159 8.74 -11.84 -1.09
N THR A 160 8.56 -10.62 -0.65
CA THR A 160 8.57 -10.25 0.77
C THR A 160 7.38 -10.86 1.51
N GLN A 161 6.18 -10.80 0.92
CA GLN A 161 4.97 -11.37 1.54
C GLN A 161 5.08 -12.90 1.68
N LEU A 162 5.63 -13.59 0.68
CA LEU A 162 5.85 -15.04 0.71
C LEU A 162 6.85 -15.47 1.78
N ASN A 163 7.82 -14.63 2.10
CA ASN A 163 8.79 -14.86 3.16
C ASN A 163 8.32 -14.42 4.56
N GLY A 164 7.01 -14.21 4.74
CA GLY A 164 6.41 -13.85 6.03
C GLY A 164 6.34 -12.35 6.29
N GLY A 165 6.43 -11.56 5.24
CA GLY A 165 6.43 -10.10 5.32
C GLY A 165 7.79 -9.54 5.73
N ILE A 166 7.93 -8.22 5.66
CA ILE A 166 9.10 -7.57 6.26
C ILE A 166 8.95 -7.70 7.76
N SER A 167 9.74 -8.57 8.37
CA SER A 167 9.93 -8.51 9.82
C SER A 167 10.32 -7.06 10.16
N ASN A 168 9.57 -6.49 11.10
CA ASN A 168 9.66 -5.12 11.60
C ASN A 168 10.99 -4.42 11.24
N PRO A 169 10.98 -3.21 10.66
CA PRO A 169 12.19 -2.43 10.39
C PRO A 169 13.13 -2.26 11.60
N ALA A 170 12.62 -2.51 12.82
CA ALA A 170 13.44 -2.54 14.05
C ALA A 170 14.45 -3.71 14.07
N ASP A 171 14.20 -4.78 13.32
CA ASP A 171 15.14 -5.90 13.12
C ASP A 171 15.88 -5.77 11.77
N GLY A 172 15.80 -4.61 11.15
CA GLY A 172 16.27 -4.34 9.81
C GLY A 172 17.73 -4.65 9.57
N VAL A 173 18.03 -5.11 8.39
CA VAL A 173 19.39 -5.15 7.85
C VAL A 173 19.92 -3.71 7.83
N ASP A 174 20.83 -3.39 8.74
CA ASP A 174 21.55 -2.12 8.71
C ASP A 174 22.53 -2.13 7.54
N GLY A 175 22.55 -1.06 6.75
CA GLY A 175 23.50 -0.89 5.67
C GLY A 175 22.89 -0.32 4.41
N LYS A 176 23.68 -0.30 3.36
CA LYS A 176 23.27 0.16 2.03
C LYS A 176 23.60 -0.88 0.98
N ILE A 177 22.69 -1.07 0.04
CA ILE A 177 22.98 -1.77 -1.20
C ILE A 177 23.26 -0.71 -2.26
N MET A 178 24.39 -0.84 -2.97
CA MET A 178 24.75 0.04 -4.06
C MET A 178 24.82 -0.79 -5.35
N LEU A 179 24.07 -0.34 -6.34
CA LEU A 179 24.10 -0.91 -7.69
C LEU A 179 25.04 -0.04 -8.55
N VAL A 180 26.05 -0.66 -9.13
CA VAL A 180 27.02 0.03 -9.98
C VAL A 180 27.03 -0.61 -11.36
N PRO A 181 26.50 0.07 -12.38
CA PRO A 181 26.62 -0.40 -13.75
C PRO A 181 28.04 -0.24 -14.27
N ASP A 182 28.46 -1.15 -15.14
CA ASP A 182 29.77 -1.09 -15.83
C ASP A 182 29.82 -0.02 -16.94
N LYS A 183 28.65 0.55 -17.28
CA LYS A 183 28.47 1.58 -18.28
C LYS A 183 27.48 2.64 -17.81
N THR A 184 27.72 3.89 -18.19
CA THR A 184 26.80 5.02 -17.94
C THR A 184 26.11 5.51 -19.20
N ASP A 185 26.64 5.18 -20.39
CA ASP A 185 26.04 5.52 -21.68
C ASP A 185 25.50 4.22 -22.32
N ILE A 186 24.17 4.02 -22.17
CA ILE A 186 23.48 2.79 -22.53
C ILE A 186 22.59 3.04 -23.73
N LYS A 187 22.65 2.15 -24.71
CA LYS A 187 21.82 2.18 -25.93
C LYS A 187 20.95 0.92 -25.98
N ALA A 188 19.84 1.00 -26.68
CA ALA A 188 18.99 -0.15 -26.93
C ALA A 188 19.79 -1.30 -27.57
N GLY A 189 19.74 -2.49 -26.95
CA GLY A 189 20.49 -3.68 -27.32
C GLY A 189 21.84 -3.85 -26.62
N ASP A 190 22.27 -2.92 -25.78
CA ASP A 190 23.46 -3.07 -24.96
C ASP A 190 23.26 -4.05 -23.83
N THR A 191 24.28 -4.84 -23.54
CA THR A 191 24.36 -5.60 -22.28
C THR A 191 25.06 -4.74 -21.23
N VAL A 192 24.44 -4.62 -20.06
CA VAL A 192 24.98 -3.90 -18.91
C VAL A 192 25.19 -4.89 -17.77
N ASN A 193 26.40 -4.91 -17.21
CA ASN A 193 26.65 -5.66 -15.99
C ASN A 193 26.48 -4.74 -14.80
N ILE A 194 25.66 -5.17 -13.83
CA ILE A 194 25.42 -4.43 -12.61
C ILE A 194 26.12 -5.15 -11.46
N SER A 195 27.08 -4.48 -10.85
CA SER A 195 27.72 -4.97 -9.63
C SER A 195 26.88 -4.53 -8.42
N ILE A 196 26.58 -5.47 -7.55
CA ILE A 196 25.81 -5.24 -6.32
C ILE A 196 26.77 -5.23 -5.14
N PHE A 197 26.87 -4.12 -4.43
CA PHE A 197 27.70 -3.97 -3.25
C PHE A 197 26.85 -3.77 -2.01
N GLY A 198 27.13 -4.55 -0.98
CA GLY A 198 26.61 -4.28 0.37
C GLY A 198 27.62 -3.44 1.15
N ILE A 199 27.18 -2.30 1.68
CA ILE A 199 28.02 -1.40 2.48
C ILE A 199 27.52 -1.37 3.91
N GLY A 200 28.33 -1.86 4.85
CA GLY A 200 28.00 -1.85 6.27
C GLY A 200 26.82 -2.75 6.64
N LEU A 201 26.52 -3.76 5.83
CA LEU A 201 25.43 -4.70 6.09
C LEU A 201 25.68 -5.46 7.39
N LYS A 202 24.65 -5.49 8.25
CA LYS A 202 24.61 -6.30 9.48
C LYS A 202 23.35 -7.15 9.43
N ASN A 203 23.41 -8.32 10.08
CA ASN A 203 22.29 -9.28 10.17
C ASN A 203 21.80 -9.81 8.81
N VAL A 204 22.69 -9.96 7.85
CA VAL A 204 22.42 -10.65 6.59
C VAL A 204 22.74 -12.13 6.77
N ASN A 205 21.73 -12.99 6.69
CA ASN A 205 21.89 -14.45 6.71
C ASN A 205 21.86 -14.98 5.28
#